data_d6c9c6c60d2f672bb7c5e9150f0282d6
#
_entry.id   d6c9c6c60d2f672bb7c5e9150f0282d6
#
_cell.length_a   1.000
_cell.length_b   1.000
_cell.length_c   1.000
_cell.angle_alpha   90.00
_cell.angle_beta   90.00
_cell.angle_gamma   90.00
#
_symmetry.space_group_name_H-M   'P 1'
#
loop_
_entity.id
_entity.type
_entity.pdbx_description
1 polymer ?
#
loop_
_entity_poly.entity_id
_entity_poly.type
_entity_poly.pdbx_seq_one_letter_code
_entity_poly.pdbx_strand_id
1 'polypeptide(L)'
;MACIVDMRSDTVTKPTKAMKEVMVNAELGDDVFGDDPTVIELEKLCAELFKKPAGLFVPSGTMSNLIGVMTHCSERGSEVILGNQNHLVIYEQGGMATVGGIHPRQLRTVTEAGEPTPIGGIALSELEQAIRPLDDHFPVTRLVCLENSHNLCGGTALPLEYIDAVGQLCAHHKVKLHMDGARIFLSLIHI
;
A
#
# COMPACT_ATOMS: atom_id res chain seq x y z
N MET A 1 -19.75 5.53 34.37
CA MET A 1 -18.41 5.73 33.82
C MET A 1 -18.55 6.67 32.63
N ALA A 2 -17.75 7.73 32.52
CA ALA A 2 -17.74 8.59 31.37
C ALA A 2 -17.31 7.79 30.12
N CYS A 3 -18.05 7.93 29.02
CA CYS A 3 -17.64 7.36 27.74
C CYS A 3 -16.46 8.18 27.22
N ILE A 4 -15.29 7.58 27.12
CA ILE A 4 -14.11 8.23 26.54
C ILE A 4 -14.12 7.91 25.04
N VAL A 5 -14.24 8.94 24.23
CA VAL A 5 -14.10 8.85 22.76
C VAL A 5 -12.65 9.18 22.42
N ASP A 6 -11.91 8.20 21.93
CA ASP A 6 -10.50 8.37 21.53
C ASP A 6 -10.43 8.45 20.00
N MET A 7 -10.05 9.62 19.48
CA MET A 7 -9.97 9.89 18.04
C MET A 7 -8.52 10.12 17.56
N ARG A 8 -7.52 9.69 18.32
CA ARG A 8 -6.10 9.86 17.94
C ARG A 8 -5.70 9.09 16.71
N SER A 9 -6.23 7.87 16.53
CA SER A 9 -5.93 6.99 15.40
C SER A 9 -6.96 5.85 15.36
N ASP A 10 -7.21 5.30 14.16
CA ASP A 10 -7.95 4.05 13.99
C ASP A 10 -7.27 2.85 14.68
N THR A 11 -5.95 2.91 14.85
CA THR A 11 -5.16 1.86 15.52
C THR A 11 -5.47 1.67 17.01
N VAL A 12 -6.12 2.63 17.67
CA VAL A 12 -6.55 2.50 19.09
C VAL A 12 -7.90 1.79 19.23
N THR A 13 -8.58 1.49 18.12
CA THR A 13 -9.85 0.73 18.15
C THR A 13 -9.63 -0.69 18.66
N LYS A 14 -10.64 -1.23 19.33
CA LYS A 14 -10.56 -2.55 19.93
C LYS A 14 -11.58 -3.49 19.32
N PRO A 15 -11.28 -4.79 19.21
CA PRO A 15 -12.24 -5.77 18.73
C PRO A 15 -13.48 -5.81 19.62
N THR A 16 -14.64 -5.96 19.02
CA THR A 16 -15.92 -6.13 19.71
C THR A 16 -15.95 -7.46 20.49
N LYS A 17 -16.97 -7.65 21.37
CA LYS A 17 -17.14 -8.91 22.07
C LYS A 17 -17.32 -10.08 21.11
N ALA A 18 -18.14 -9.93 20.08
CA ALA A 18 -18.36 -10.95 19.06
C ALA A 18 -17.05 -11.30 18.29
N MET A 19 -16.27 -10.30 17.90
CA MET A 19 -14.97 -10.54 17.27
C MET A 19 -14.04 -11.36 18.16
N LYS A 20 -13.98 -11.03 19.46
CA LYS A 20 -13.16 -11.80 20.42
C LYS A 20 -13.62 -13.24 20.58
N GLU A 21 -14.93 -13.47 20.58
CA GLU A 21 -15.50 -14.82 20.65
C GLU A 21 -15.12 -15.65 19.40
N VAL A 22 -15.18 -15.04 18.22
CA VAL A 22 -14.72 -15.70 16.98
C VAL A 22 -13.23 -16.02 17.04
N MET A 23 -12.39 -15.06 17.51
CA MET A 23 -10.94 -15.28 17.62
C MET A 23 -10.59 -16.44 18.58
N VAL A 24 -11.31 -16.56 19.70
CA VAL A 24 -11.07 -17.64 20.69
C VAL A 24 -11.48 -19.01 20.15
N ASN A 25 -12.51 -19.07 19.31
CA ASN A 25 -13.06 -20.31 18.76
C ASN A 25 -12.56 -20.64 17.33
N ALA A 26 -11.65 -19.84 16.78
CA ALA A 26 -11.10 -20.10 15.45
C ALA A 26 -10.37 -21.43 15.42
N GLU A 27 -10.58 -22.21 14.37
CA GLU A 27 -9.79 -23.39 14.09
C GLU A 27 -8.39 -22.98 13.69
N LEU A 28 -7.39 -23.69 14.23
CA LEU A 28 -5.98 -23.41 14.04
C LEU A 28 -5.30 -24.55 13.30
N GLY A 29 -4.33 -24.23 12.49
CA GLY A 29 -3.45 -25.17 11.79
C GLY A 29 -2.04 -24.60 11.71
N ASP A 30 -1.14 -25.34 11.06
CA ASP A 30 0.25 -24.94 10.89
C ASP A 30 0.43 -24.20 9.54
N ASP A 31 0.94 -22.96 9.61
CA ASP A 31 1.17 -22.14 8.42
C ASP A 31 2.29 -22.72 7.52
N VAL A 32 3.30 -23.38 8.12
CA VAL A 32 4.40 -24.00 7.35
C VAL A 32 3.90 -25.15 6.46
N PHE A 33 2.93 -25.92 6.96
CA PHE A 33 2.27 -26.97 6.17
C PHE A 33 1.12 -26.43 5.31
N GLY A 34 0.73 -25.16 5.50
CA GLY A 34 -0.38 -24.55 4.76
C GLY A 34 -1.72 -25.21 5.09
N ASP A 35 -1.94 -25.59 6.36
CA ASP A 35 -3.12 -26.30 6.80
C ASP A 35 -3.97 -25.54 7.84
N ASP A 36 -3.64 -24.25 8.12
CA ASP A 36 -4.50 -23.39 8.95
C ASP A 36 -5.75 -22.98 8.16
N PRO A 37 -6.95 -23.50 8.51
CA PRO A 37 -8.15 -23.27 7.71
C PRO A 37 -8.61 -21.79 7.80
N THR A 38 -8.36 -21.11 8.91
CA THR A 38 -8.74 -19.72 9.11
C THR A 38 -7.90 -18.78 8.25
N VAL A 39 -6.60 -19.02 8.14
CA VAL A 39 -5.69 -18.27 7.26
C VAL A 39 -6.05 -18.51 5.80
N ILE A 40 -6.26 -19.78 5.39
CA ILE A 40 -6.64 -20.15 4.01
C ILE A 40 -7.93 -19.43 3.60
N GLU A 41 -8.95 -19.43 4.47
CA GLU A 41 -10.21 -18.74 4.19
C GLU A 41 -10.03 -17.22 4.06
N LEU A 42 -9.23 -16.60 4.93
CA LEU A 42 -8.93 -15.17 4.86
C LEU A 42 -8.22 -14.79 3.56
N GLU A 43 -7.20 -15.54 3.17
CA GLU A 43 -6.44 -15.30 1.94
C GLU A 43 -7.33 -15.41 0.70
N LYS A 44 -8.17 -16.45 0.66
CA LYS A 44 -9.14 -16.66 -0.42
C LYS A 44 -10.15 -15.53 -0.49
N LEU A 45 -10.75 -15.14 0.64
CA LEU A 45 -11.71 -14.03 0.70
C LEU A 45 -11.10 -12.73 0.21
N CYS A 46 -9.87 -12.41 0.64
CA CYS A 46 -9.17 -11.21 0.19
C CYS A 46 -8.88 -11.26 -1.32
N ALA A 47 -8.41 -12.40 -1.83
CA ALA A 47 -8.16 -12.58 -3.25
C ALA A 47 -9.45 -12.36 -4.09
N GLU A 48 -10.58 -12.90 -3.65
CA GLU A 48 -11.89 -12.73 -4.30
C GLU A 48 -12.36 -11.28 -4.28
N LEU A 49 -12.28 -10.59 -3.12
CA LEU A 49 -12.68 -9.19 -2.97
C LEU A 49 -11.90 -8.26 -3.89
N PHE A 50 -10.60 -8.47 -4.02
CA PHE A 50 -9.73 -7.67 -4.87
C PHE A 50 -9.58 -8.21 -6.30
N LYS A 51 -10.30 -9.28 -6.66
CA LYS A 51 -10.21 -9.97 -7.97
C LYS A 51 -8.75 -10.27 -8.36
N LYS A 52 -7.98 -10.77 -7.39
CA LYS A 52 -6.59 -11.17 -7.56
C LYS A 52 -6.45 -12.69 -7.55
N PRO A 53 -5.38 -13.23 -8.15
CA PRO A 53 -5.17 -14.68 -8.21
C PRO A 53 -4.96 -15.35 -6.86
N ALA A 54 -4.39 -14.63 -5.89
CA ALA A 54 -4.08 -15.13 -4.56
C ALA A 54 -4.00 -13.98 -3.53
N GLY A 55 -4.11 -14.32 -2.26
CA GLY A 55 -3.80 -13.49 -1.10
C GLY A 55 -2.64 -14.10 -0.32
N LEU A 56 -1.98 -13.30 0.51
CA LEU A 56 -0.97 -13.73 1.47
C LEU A 56 -1.21 -13.02 2.79
N PHE A 57 -1.45 -13.77 3.84
CA PHE A 57 -1.54 -13.23 5.20
C PHE A 57 -0.14 -12.95 5.74
N VAL A 58 0.05 -11.78 6.33
CA VAL A 58 1.30 -11.39 7.01
C VAL A 58 0.97 -10.62 8.30
N PRO A 59 1.85 -10.64 9.30
CA PRO A 59 1.55 -10.10 10.64
C PRO A 59 1.47 -8.57 10.70
N SER A 60 1.89 -7.85 9.66
CA SER A 60 1.83 -6.38 9.63
C SER A 60 1.76 -5.81 8.22
N GLY A 61 1.16 -4.60 8.09
CA GLY A 61 1.17 -3.82 6.85
C GLY A 61 2.58 -3.46 6.37
N THR A 62 3.49 -3.14 7.30
CA THR A 62 4.90 -2.89 6.99
C THR A 62 5.57 -4.09 6.31
N MET A 63 5.30 -5.31 6.79
CA MET A 63 5.80 -6.53 6.15
C MET A 63 5.15 -6.73 4.78
N SER A 64 3.86 -6.49 4.66
CA SER A 64 3.12 -6.57 3.39
C SER A 64 3.71 -5.63 2.34
N ASN A 65 3.92 -4.36 2.69
CA ASN A 65 4.51 -3.37 1.80
C ASN A 65 5.92 -3.76 1.38
N LEU A 66 6.76 -4.20 2.33
CA LEU A 66 8.14 -4.61 2.03
C LEU A 66 8.16 -5.80 1.07
N ILE A 67 7.34 -6.83 1.30
CA ILE A 67 7.20 -7.99 0.40
C ILE A 67 6.74 -7.54 -0.98
N GLY A 68 5.70 -6.70 -1.07
CA GLY A 68 5.18 -6.18 -2.32
C GLY A 68 6.24 -5.41 -3.13
N VAL A 69 6.96 -4.52 -2.47
CA VAL A 69 8.05 -3.75 -3.10
C VAL A 69 9.18 -4.67 -3.57
N MET A 70 9.65 -5.57 -2.71
CA MET A 70 10.75 -6.50 -3.06
C MET A 70 10.36 -7.49 -4.17
N THR A 71 9.10 -7.90 -4.24
CA THR A 71 8.59 -8.78 -5.31
C THR A 71 8.69 -8.13 -6.68
N HIS A 72 8.40 -6.82 -6.77
CA HIS A 72 8.49 -6.07 -8.02
C HIS A 72 9.91 -5.53 -8.31
N CYS A 73 10.74 -5.40 -7.30
CA CYS A 73 12.10 -4.85 -7.34
C CYS A 73 13.12 -5.90 -6.88
N SER A 74 13.09 -7.09 -7.47
CA SER A 74 13.92 -8.24 -7.07
C SER A 74 15.41 -8.10 -7.44
N GLU A 75 15.75 -7.13 -8.29
CA GLU A 75 17.13 -6.91 -8.75
C GLU A 75 17.76 -5.71 -8.05
N ARG A 76 19.04 -5.80 -7.74
CA ARG A 76 19.81 -4.65 -7.24
C ARG A 76 19.84 -3.54 -8.30
N GLY A 77 19.81 -2.29 -7.86
CA GLY A 77 19.72 -1.14 -8.75
C GLY A 77 18.27 -0.81 -9.18
N SER A 78 17.29 -1.47 -8.58
CA SER A 78 15.88 -1.11 -8.76
C SER A 78 15.54 0.21 -8.06
N GLU A 79 14.64 0.98 -8.68
CA GLU A 79 14.07 2.22 -8.12
C GLU A 79 12.55 2.10 -7.99
N VAL A 80 12.05 2.64 -6.89
CA VAL A 80 10.61 2.82 -6.62
C VAL A 80 10.30 4.30 -6.61
N ILE A 81 9.28 4.73 -7.34
CA ILE A 81 8.74 6.10 -7.28
C ILE A 81 7.53 6.11 -6.35
N LEU A 82 7.49 7.06 -5.41
CA LEU A 82 6.40 7.22 -4.46
C LEU A 82 6.31 8.67 -3.96
N GLY A 83 5.17 9.02 -3.36
CA GLY A 83 4.99 10.33 -2.76
C GLY A 83 5.82 10.51 -1.49
N ASN A 84 6.33 11.72 -1.24
CA ASN A 84 7.13 12.04 -0.06
C ASN A 84 6.33 12.02 1.27
N GLN A 85 4.99 11.92 1.20
CA GLN A 85 4.10 11.74 2.35
C GLN A 85 3.61 10.28 2.49
N ASN A 86 4.11 9.37 1.65
CA ASN A 86 3.69 7.98 1.67
C ASN A 86 4.20 7.26 2.93
N HIS A 87 3.37 6.38 3.51
CA HIS A 87 3.70 5.61 4.71
C HIS A 87 4.99 4.80 4.56
N LEU A 88 5.23 4.22 3.38
CA LEU A 88 6.44 3.46 3.08
C LEU A 88 7.74 4.26 3.26
N VAL A 89 7.66 5.57 3.06
CA VAL A 89 8.82 6.46 3.24
C VAL A 89 9.01 6.85 4.69
N ILE A 90 7.90 7.21 5.37
CA ILE A 90 7.95 7.93 6.64
C ILE A 90 7.99 6.97 7.84
N TYR A 91 7.21 5.88 7.80
CA TYR A 91 6.92 5.07 8.99
C TYR A 91 7.46 3.63 8.93
N GLU A 92 8.18 3.24 7.89
CA GLU A 92 8.66 1.86 7.71
C GLU A 92 10.19 1.72 7.82
N GLN A 93 10.84 2.59 8.59
CA GLN A 93 12.28 2.53 8.91
C GLN A 93 13.20 2.51 7.66
N GLY A 94 12.71 2.98 6.51
CA GLY A 94 13.46 2.88 5.26
C GLY A 94 13.70 1.44 4.82
N GLY A 95 12.81 0.51 5.19
CA GLY A 95 12.97 -0.93 4.98
C GLY A 95 13.22 -1.31 3.52
N MET A 96 12.59 -0.63 2.55
CA MET A 96 12.85 -0.90 1.14
C MET A 96 14.31 -0.65 0.75
N ALA A 97 14.98 0.33 1.37
CA ALA A 97 16.39 0.62 1.14
C ALA A 97 17.32 -0.29 1.96
N THR A 98 17.04 -0.44 3.26
CA THR A 98 17.93 -1.13 4.20
C THR A 98 17.86 -2.65 4.07
N VAL A 99 16.68 -3.21 3.80
CA VAL A 99 16.47 -4.66 3.63
C VAL A 99 16.44 -5.03 2.15
N GLY A 100 15.65 -4.29 1.34
CA GLY A 100 15.48 -4.58 -0.09
C GLY A 100 16.63 -4.10 -0.97
N GLY A 101 17.46 -3.14 -0.52
CA GLY A 101 18.49 -2.51 -1.33
C GLY A 101 17.92 -1.72 -2.51
N ILE A 102 16.70 -1.21 -2.37
CA ILE A 102 15.92 -0.55 -3.42
C ILE A 102 16.00 0.97 -3.24
N HIS A 103 16.21 1.71 -4.32
CA HIS A 103 16.29 3.17 -4.28
C HIS A 103 14.91 3.83 -4.23
N PRO A 104 14.53 4.55 -3.14
CA PRO A 104 13.29 5.30 -3.08
C PRO A 104 13.43 6.67 -3.74
N ARG A 105 12.74 6.90 -4.85
CA ARG A 105 12.62 8.21 -5.47
C ARG A 105 11.34 8.88 -5.04
N GLN A 106 11.47 9.87 -4.17
CA GLN A 106 10.35 10.61 -3.62
C GLN A 106 9.95 11.77 -4.53
N LEU A 107 8.66 11.87 -4.86
CA LEU A 107 8.06 12.99 -5.54
C LEU A 107 7.13 13.75 -4.59
N ARG A 108 6.78 14.98 -4.95
CA ARG A 108 5.87 15.79 -4.15
C ARG A 108 4.47 15.16 -4.13
N THR A 109 3.97 14.89 -2.94
CA THR A 109 2.56 14.55 -2.73
C THR A 109 1.75 15.84 -2.64
N VAL A 110 0.62 15.92 -3.32
CA VAL A 110 -0.32 17.04 -3.20
C VAL A 110 -1.04 16.94 -1.86
N THR A 111 -0.93 18.00 -1.04
CA THR A 111 -1.49 18.05 0.33
C THR A 111 -2.63 19.05 0.46
N GLU A 112 -2.82 19.93 -0.52
CA GLU A 112 -3.80 21.02 -0.48
C GLU A 112 -4.73 20.98 -1.69
N ALA A 113 -5.95 21.45 -1.49
CA ALA A 113 -6.92 21.56 -2.58
C ALA A 113 -6.58 22.69 -3.55
N GLY A 114 -7.08 22.59 -4.78
CA GLY A 114 -6.92 23.62 -5.82
C GLY A 114 -5.91 23.30 -6.90
N GLU A 115 -5.22 22.17 -6.79
CA GLU A 115 -4.37 21.63 -7.86
C GLU A 115 -5.17 20.65 -8.77
N PRO A 116 -4.75 20.49 -10.04
CA PRO A 116 -5.37 19.49 -10.93
C PRO A 116 -5.20 18.05 -10.43
N THR A 117 -4.11 17.78 -9.70
CA THR A 117 -3.83 16.49 -9.06
C THR A 117 -4.59 16.39 -7.76
N PRO A 118 -5.25 15.26 -7.45
CA PRO A 118 -5.98 15.11 -6.21
C PRO A 118 -5.07 15.12 -4.99
N ILE A 119 -5.60 15.51 -3.83
CA ILE A 119 -4.91 15.40 -2.55
C ILE A 119 -4.51 13.94 -2.31
N GLY A 120 -3.28 13.70 -1.89
CA GLY A 120 -2.68 12.36 -1.76
C GLY A 120 -2.05 11.83 -3.05
N GLY A 121 -2.27 12.49 -4.19
CA GLY A 121 -1.71 12.12 -5.48
C GLY A 121 -0.34 12.74 -5.75
N ILE A 122 0.26 12.28 -6.84
CA ILE A 122 1.50 12.80 -7.46
C ILE A 122 1.09 13.35 -8.83
N ALA A 123 1.59 14.51 -9.22
CA ALA A 123 1.29 15.05 -10.55
C ALA A 123 1.73 14.08 -11.65
N LEU A 124 0.82 13.73 -12.57
CA LEU A 124 1.10 12.74 -13.62
C LEU A 124 2.31 13.15 -14.49
N SER A 125 2.46 14.44 -14.77
CA SER A 125 3.60 14.96 -15.51
C SER A 125 4.93 14.81 -14.77
N GLU A 126 4.93 14.99 -13.43
CA GLU A 126 6.12 14.76 -12.62
C GLU A 126 6.45 13.25 -12.53
N LEU A 127 5.41 12.43 -12.40
CA LEU A 127 5.56 10.98 -12.36
C LEU A 127 6.16 10.45 -13.67
N GLU A 128 5.65 10.90 -14.80
CA GLU A 128 6.16 10.52 -16.13
C GLU A 128 7.63 10.93 -16.34
N GLN A 129 7.96 12.17 -15.99
CA GLN A 129 9.35 12.68 -16.06
C GLN A 129 10.29 11.98 -15.09
N ALA A 130 9.77 11.42 -14.01
CA ALA A 130 10.56 10.70 -13.02
C ALA A 130 10.94 9.29 -13.48
N ILE A 131 10.18 8.66 -14.38
CA ILE A 131 10.53 7.34 -14.91
C ILE A 131 11.80 7.48 -15.76
N ARG A 132 12.84 6.74 -15.34
CA ARG A 132 14.16 6.85 -15.97
C ARG A 132 14.27 6.03 -17.25
N PRO A 133 14.99 6.52 -18.26
CA PRO A 133 15.44 5.67 -19.37
C PRO A 133 16.41 4.61 -18.84
N LEU A 134 16.55 3.51 -19.58
CA LEU A 134 17.59 2.52 -19.31
C LEU A 134 18.96 3.11 -19.66
N ASP A 135 19.79 3.29 -18.62
CA ASP A 135 21.13 3.86 -18.72
C ASP A 135 21.96 3.33 -17.55
N ASP A 136 23.24 3.01 -17.77
CA ASP A 136 24.13 2.44 -16.77
C ASP A 136 24.40 3.38 -15.58
N HIS A 137 24.12 4.68 -15.72
CA HIS A 137 24.29 5.68 -14.66
C HIS A 137 23.05 5.79 -13.74
N PHE A 138 21.91 5.19 -14.10
CA PHE A 138 20.65 5.35 -13.38
C PHE A 138 20.14 4.05 -12.79
N PRO A 139 19.49 4.10 -11.62
CA PRO A 139 18.71 2.96 -11.17
C PRO A 139 17.53 2.73 -12.12
N VAL A 140 17.12 1.48 -12.25
CA VAL A 140 16.00 1.10 -13.12
C VAL A 140 14.68 1.32 -12.38
N THR A 141 13.82 2.21 -12.89
CA THR A 141 12.48 2.41 -12.34
C THR A 141 11.63 1.16 -12.59
N ARG A 142 11.25 0.45 -11.53
CA ARG A 142 10.48 -0.81 -11.60
C ARG A 142 9.06 -0.67 -11.08
N LEU A 143 8.83 0.26 -10.16
CA LEU A 143 7.60 0.32 -9.39
C LEU A 143 7.19 1.76 -9.11
N VAL A 144 5.89 2.03 -9.16
CA VAL A 144 5.24 3.20 -8.58
C VAL A 144 4.40 2.72 -7.40
N CYS A 145 4.46 3.40 -6.25
CA CYS A 145 3.61 3.14 -5.10
C CYS A 145 2.67 4.31 -4.85
N LEU A 146 1.38 4.01 -4.69
CA LEU A 146 0.34 4.92 -4.21
C LEU A 146 -0.15 4.46 -2.84
N GLU A 147 -0.75 5.36 -2.07
CA GLU A 147 -1.41 5.06 -0.79
C GLU A 147 -2.89 5.47 -0.88
N ASN A 148 -3.81 4.57 -0.47
CA ASN A 148 -5.25 4.83 -0.50
C ASN A 148 -5.99 4.06 0.64
N SER A 149 -6.72 4.74 1.57
CA SER A 149 -6.81 6.21 1.68
C SER A 149 -5.52 6.78 2.28
N HIS A 150 -5.13 7.97 1.84
CA HIS A 150 -3.82 8.53 2.18
C HIS A 150 -3.82 9.12 3.60
N ASN A 151 -3.09 8.50 4.53
CA ASN A 151 -3.11 8.86 5.95
C ASN A 151 -2.69 10.32 6.19
N LEU A 152 -1.51 10.73 5.76
CA LEU A 152 -0.98 12.07 6.02
C LEU A 152 -1.67 13.18 5.20
N CYS A 153 -2.50 12.80 4.24
CA CYS A 153 -3.29 13.73 3.44
C CYS A 153 -4.75 13.79 3.92
N GLY A 154 -4.98 13.68 5.23
CA GLY A 154 -6.30 13.81 5.83
C GLY A 154 -7.22 12.60 5.64
N GLY A 155 -6.67 11.42 5.31
CA GLY A 155 -7.45 10.22 5.03
C GLY A 155 -8.22 10.28 3.71
N THR A 156 -7.75 11.10 2.77
CA THR A 156 -8.40 11.30 1.47
C THR A 156 -8.33 10.05 0.63
N ALA A 157 -9.43 9.70 -0.02
CA ALA A 157 -9.49 8.66 -1.04
C ALA A 157 -9.07 9.23 -2.40
N LEU A 158 -8.18 8.54 -3.08
CA LEU A 158 -7.81 8.89 -4.45
C LEU A 158 -8.98 8.57 -5.41
N PRO A 159 -9.35 9.49 -6.32
CA PRO A 159 -10.35 9.22 -7.34
C PRO A 159 -9.96 8.05 -8.25
N LEU A 160 -10.93 7.24 -8.66
CA LEU A 160 -10.68 6.09 -9.54
C LEU A 160 -10.04 6.51 -10.86
N GLU A 161 -10.50 7.61 -11.44
CA GLU A 161 -9.98 8.16 -12.69
C GLU A 161 -8.49 8.52 -12.59
N TYR A 162 -8.05 9.00 -11.42
CA TYR A 162 -6.64 9.27 -11.17
C TYR A 162 -5.83 7.98 -11.03
N ILE A 163 -6.34 6.98 -10.30
CA ILE A 163 -5.69 5.68 -10.14
C ILE A 163 -5.53 4.99 -11.51
N ASP A 164 -6.58 5.05 -12.34
CA ASP A 164 -6.58 4.51 -13.70
C ASP A 164 -5.55 5.22 -14.58
N ALA A 165 -5.47 6.55 -14.50
CA ALA A 165 -4.48 7.33 -15.25
C ALA A 165 -3.04 6.96 -14.86
N VAL A 166 -2.75 6.80 -13.56
CA VAL A 166 -1.45 6.30 -13.08
C VAL A 166 -1.20 4.88 -13.58
N GLY A 167 -2.23 4.02 -13.54
CA GLY A 167 -2.14 2.64 -14.05
C GLY A 167 -1.79 2.58 -15.54
N GLN A 168 -2.42 3.41 -16.35
CA GLN A 168 -2.15 3.53 -17.79
C GLN A 168 -0.73 4.04 -18.05
N LEU A 169 -0.28 5.06 -17.31
CA LEU A 169 1.07 5.57 -17.39
C LEU A 169 2.10 4.48 -17.04
N CYS A 170 1.89 3.77 -15.95
CA CYS A 170 2.75 2.67 -15.54
C CYS A 170 2.81 1.55 -16.60
N ALA A 171 1.66 1.18 -17.17
CA ALA A 171 1.58 0.16 -18.22
C ALA A 171 2.33 0.59 -19.49
N HIS A 172 2.19 1.86 -19.92
CA HIS A 172 2.88 2.43 -21.07
C HIS A 172 4.41 2.31 -20.92
N HIS A 173 4.93 2.63 -19.72
CA HIS A 173 6.36 2.57 -19.44
C HIS A 173 6.85 1.20 -18.93
N LYS A 174 5.97 0.18 -18.88
CA LYS A 174 6.27 -1.17 -18.36
C LYS A 174 6.77 -1.16 -16.90
N VAL A 175 6.35 -0.18 -16.13
CA VAL A 175 6.56 -0.08 -14.69
C VAL A 175 5.37 -0.73 -13.96
N LYS A 176 5.59 -1.33 -12.81
CA LYS A 176 4.50 -1.91 -12.00
C LYS A 176 3.86 -0.84 -11.12
N LEU A 177 2.63 -1.11 -10.68
CA LEU A 177 1.90 -0.27 -9.73
C LEU A 177 1.58 -1.09 -8.47
N HIS A 178 1.99 -0.59 -7.31
CA HIS A 178 1.65 -1.08 -5.98
C HIS A 178 0.72 -0.09 -5.28
N MET A 179 -0.30 -0.60 -4.61
CA MET A 179 -1.18 0.19 -3.78
C MET A 179 -1.00 -0.20 -2.31
N ASP A 180 -0.52 0.73 -1.48
CA ASP A 180 -0.68 0.60 -0.03
C ASP A 180 -2.14 0.87 0.31
N GLY A 181 -2.85 -0.22 0.54
CA GLY A 181 -4.28 -0.22 0.85
C GLY A 181 -4.59 -0.44 2.33
N ALA A 182 -3.69 -0.08 3.25
CA ALA A 182 -3.86 -0.32 4.68
C ALA A 182 -5.22 0.15 5.22
N ARG A 183 -5.80 1.19 4.59
CA ARG A 183 -7.11 1.75 4.93
C ARG A 183 -8.11 1.76 3.77
N ILE A 184 -7.91 0.89 2.78
CA ILE A 184 -8.75 0.88 1.57
C ILE A 184 -10.24 0.69 1.89
N PHE A 185 -10.57 -0.15 2.86
CA PHE A 185 -11.96 -0.36 3.28
C PHE A 185 -12.59 0.85 3.97
N LEU A 186 -11.80 1.77 4.53
CA LEU A 186 -12.33 3.03 5.05
C LEU A 186 -12.67 4.00 3.91
N SER A 187 -11.97 3.93 2.79
CA SER A 187 -12.31 4.67 1.57
C SER A 187 -13.63 4.19 0.97
N LEU A 188 -13.87 2.87 0.98
CA LEU A 188 -15.03 2.25 0.33
C LEU A 188 -16.36 2.55 1.03
N ILE A 189 -16.36 3.00 2.28
CA ILE A 189 -17.60 3.40 2.98
C ILE A 189 -18.19 4.71 2.45
N HIS A 190 -17.47 5.44 1.62
CA HIS A 190 -17.89 6.70 1.02
C HIS A 190 -18.32 6.57 -0.45
N ILE A 191 -18.34 5.34 -0.97
CA ILE A 191 -18.73 5.01 -2.35
C ILE A 191 -20.17 4.52 -2.38
#